data_d8c83e4b7bf2772e98cc09532a49536b
#
_entry.id   d8c83e4b7bf2772e98cc09532a49536b
#
_cell.length_a   1.000
_cell.length_b   1.000
_cell.length_c   1.000
_cell.angle_alpha   90.00
_cell.angle_beta   90.00
_cell.angle_gamma   90.00
#
_symmetry.space_group_name_H-M   'P 1'
#
loop_
_entity.id
_entity.type
_entity.pdbx_description
1 polymer ?
#
loop_
_entity_poly.entity_id
_entity_poly.type
_entity_poly.pdbx_seq_one_letter_code
_entity_poly.pdbx_strand_id
1 'polypeptide(L)'
;GAEIKKAYRKMAIKFHPDKNPDDKTAEDKFKEAAEAYEVLSDGDKKARFDQYGHQAFEGGGGFGGGRNMNMDDIFSQFGDIFGGGGGGGFGGFGGFGGQRQRVVKGSNLRIRVKLTLEEIANGVEKKVKVKRKRQAEGVSYKTCSTCNGAGQVTRITNTILGRMQTAAPCTACGGAGQSIDKRPSNSDSQGFLVEEETVSIKIPAGVVDGMQLKVTGKGNAAPGNGVSGDLLVAISEETHPTLQREGDNLHYDLYVSLPDAILGSSIEIDTVTGKVRLKIEAGVQSGKILRLRGKGIPNINGYSRGDLLVHINVWTPKTLSKEQKSFFEKMKTDEHFSPKPESSDKSFFEKVKDMFS
;
A
#
# COMPACT_ATOMS: atom_id res chain seq x y z
N GLY A 1 34.55 4.94 10.26
CA GLY A 1 33.16 5.21 9.84
C GLY A 1 32.12 4.55 10.74
N ALA A 2 32.18 3.23 10.94
CA ALA A 2 31.16 2.51 11.73
C ALA A 2 31.14 2.92 13.22
N GLU A 3 32.30 3.17 13.81
CA GLU A 3 32.43 3.61 15.20
C GLU A 3 31.89 5.02 15.41
N ILE A 4 32.18 5.95 14.49
CA ILE A 4 31.67 7.33 14.51
C ILE A 4 30.14 7.32 14.46
N LYS A 5 29.56 6.52 13.57
CA LYS A 5 28.10 6.35 13.46
C LYS A 5 27.49 5.77 14.75
N LYS A 6 28.16 4.80 15.39
CA LYS A 6 27.71 4.20 16.65
C LYS A 6 27.77 5.19 17.80
N ALA A 7 28.85 5.99 17.88
CA ALA A 7 29.02 7.02 18.90
C ALA A 7 27.94 8.11 18.75
N TYR A 8 27.75 8.61 17.52
CA TYR A 8 26.71 9.59 17.23
C TYR A 8 25.31 9.11 17.64
N ARG A 9 24.92 7.88 17.24
CA ARG A 9 23.62 7.32 17.64
C ARG A 9 23.43 7.27 19.16
N LYS A 10 24.48 6.91 19.90
CA LYS A 10 24.43 6.86 21.36
C LYS A 10 24.19 8.25 21.97
N MET A 11 24.89 9.27 21.46
CA MET A 11 24.74 10.65 21.92
C MET A 11 23.37 11.23 21.53
N ALA A 12 22.95 11.00 20.29
CA ALA A 12 21.68 11.47 19.80
C ALA A 12 20.49 10.88 20.57
N ILE A 13 20.52 9.59 20.92
CA ILE A 13 19.46 8.97 21.75
C ILE A 13 19.48 9.51 23.20
N LYS A 14 20.67 9.81 23.72
CA LYS A 14 20.84 10.33 25.09
C LYS A 14 20.33 11.76 25.23
N PHE A 15 20.59 12.62 24.24
CA PHE A 15 20.26 14.04 24.25
C PHE A 15 19.11 14.40 23.33
N HIS A 16 18.28 13.41 22.97
CA HIS A 16 17.10 13.63 22.11
C HIS A 16 16.11 14.59 22.80
N PRO A 17 15.51 15.56 22.07
CA PRO A 17 14.58 16.51 22.67
C PRO A 17 13.34 15.84 23.24
N ASP A 18 12.84 14.76 22.63
CA ASP A 18 11.69 14.02 23.17
C ASP A 18 11.97 13.35 24.52
N LYS A 19 13.26 13.09 24.83
CA LYS A 19 13.68 12.53 26.11
C LYS A 19 14.08 13.57 27.13
N ASN A 20 14.43 14.75 26.69
CA ASN A 20 14.89 15.88 27.49
C ASN A 20 14.12 17.15 27.07
N PRO A 21 12.79 17.18 27.24
CA PRO A 21 12.00 18.36 26.88
C PRO A 21 12.47 19.55 27.73
N ASP A 22 12.60 20.72 27.09
CA ASP A 22 13.02 22.01 27.69
C ASP A 22 14.43 22.08 28.31
N ASP A 23 15.29 21.07 28.11
CA ASP A 23 16.69 21.10 28.54
C ASP A 23 17.60 21.67 27.45
N LYS A 24 17.92 22.97 27.55
CA LYS A 24 18.83 23.67 26.64
C LYS A 24 20.20 23.04 26.57
N THR A 25 20.71 22.47 27.67
CA THR A 25 22.04 21.84 27.69
C THR A 25 22.06 20.52 26.94
N ALA A 26 20.94 19.78 26.93
CA ALA A 26 20.75 18.59 26.12
C ALA A 26 20.61 18.96 24.63
N GLU A 27 19.91 20.04 24.33
CA GLU A 27 19.77 20.58 22.97
C GLU A 27 21.13 20.99 22.38
N ASP A 28 21.93 21.74 23.12
CA ASP A 28 23.27 22.16 22.68
C ASP A 28 24.20 20.96 22.43
N LYS A 29 24.17 19.94 23.32
CA LYS A 29 24.96 18.70 23.12
C LYS A 29 24.45 17.85 21.95
N PHE A 30 23.17 17.89 21.66
CA PHE A 30 22.63 17.23 20.48
C PHE A 30 23.11 17.89 19.19
N LYS A 31 23.10 19.24 19.14
CA LYS A 31 23.60 20.02 18.00
C LYS A 31 25.12 19.80 17.79
N GLU A 32 25.90 19.84 18.85
CA GLU A 32 27.32 19.55 18.82
C GLU A 32 27.65 18.15 18.31
N ALA A 33 26.89 17.14 18.75
CA ALA A 33 27.04 15.77 18.28
C ALA A 33 26.67 15.61 16.80
N ALA A 34 25.66 16.33 16.30
CA ALA A 34 25.27 16.34 14.90
C ALA A 34 26.35 16.99 14.01
N GLU A 35 26.88 18.14 14.42
CA GLU A 35 27.96 18.85 13.74
C GLU A 35 29.25 18.00 13.67
N ALA A 36 29.66 17.41 14.80
CA ALA A 36 30.79 16.51 14.86
C ALA A 36 30.61 15.29 13.92
N TYR A 37 29.41 14.70 13.88
CA TYR A 37 29.15 13.57 12.98
C TYR A 37 29.25 13.99 11.51
N GLU A 38 28.73 15.14 11.14
CA GLU A 38 28.80 15.64 9.77
C GLU A 38 30.24 15.82 9.29
N VAL A 39 31.09 16.40 10.11
CA VAL A 39 32.50 16.59 9.78
C VAL A 39 33.24 15.25 9.73
N LEU A 40 33.05 14.39 10.71
CA LEU A 40 33.82 13.15 10.87
C LEU A 40 33.33 12.00 9.96
N SER A 41 32.09 12.05 9.46
CA SER A 41 31.56 11.03 8.58
C SER A 41 31.98 11.14 7.11
N ASP A 42 32.42 12.32 6.71
CA ASP A 42 32.92 12.64 5.37
C ASP A 42 34.44 12.75 5.39
N GLY A 43 35.13 11.97 4.55
CA GLY A 43 36.60 11.94 4.50
C GLY A 43 37.23 13.25 4.11
N ASP A 44 36.62 14.00 3.19
CA ASP A 44 37.16 15.28 2.70
C ASP A 44 36.94 16.39 3.74
N LYS A 45 35.79 16.41 4.42
CA LYS A 45 35.49 17.34 5.50
C LYS A 45 36.39 17.07 6.69
N LYS A 46 36.61 15.80 7.03
CA LYS A 46 37.54 15.41 8.09
C LYS A 46 38.95 15.85 7.79
N ALA A 47 39.46 15.62 6.57
CA ALA A 47 40.80 16.05 6.18
C ALA A 47 40.97 17.58 6.26
N ARG A 48 39.95 18.34 5.88
CA ARG A 48 39.96 19.81 6.03
C ARG A 48 39.94 20.24 7.50
N PHE A 49 39.16 19.57 8.32
CA PHE A 49 39.11 19.82 9.76
C PHE A 49 40.43 19.49 10.43
N ASP A 50 41.07 18.38 10.09
CA ASP A 50 42.37 17.96 10.62
C ASP A 50 43.47 18.95 10.23
N GLN A 51 43.34 19.65 9.10
CA GLN A 51 44.33 20.61 8.59
C GLN A 51 44.13 22.05 9.09
N TYR A 52 42.89 22.51 9.21
CA TYR A 52 42.55 23.92 9.48
C TYR A 52 41.68 24.13 10.72
N GLY A 53 41.30 23.05 11.42
CA GLY A 53 40.42 23.13 12.59
C GLY A 53 39.04 23.71 12.28
N HIS A 54 38.42 24.36 13.26
CA HIS A 54 37.10 25.01 13.08
C HIS A 54 37.13 26.17 12.07
N GLN A 55 38.27 26.80 11.82
CA GLN A 55 38.42 27.90 10.86
C GLN A 55 38.15 27.45 9.41
N ALA A 56 38.29 26.16 9.11
CA ALA A 56 37.97 25.62 7.80
C ALA A 56 36.50 25.81 7.41
N PHE A 57 35.64 26.06 8.37
CA PHE A 57 34.17 26.14 8.19
C PHE A 57 33.58 27.52 8.53
N GLU A 58 34.38 28.46 9.05
CA GLU A 58 33.94 29.82 9.41
C GLU A 58 33.95 30.83 8.24
N GLY A 59 34.57 30.52 7.11
CA GLY A 59 34.90 31.53 6.09
C GLY A 59 34.42 31.34 4.67
N GLY A 60 33.54 30.41 4.33
CA GLY A 60 33.16 30.24 2.91
C GLY A 60 31.96 29.36 2.65
N GLY A 61 30.84 29.99 2.32
CA GLY A 61 29.79 29.52 1.37
C GLY A 61 29.25 28.10 1.45
N GLY A 62 29.26 27.45 2.63
CA GLY A 62 28.77 26.07 2.74
C GLY A 62 28.23 25.69 4.12
N PHE A 63 28.56 26.43 5.15
CA PHE A 63 28.04 26.26 6.50
C PHE A 63 27.91 27.64 7.16
N GLY A 64 27.07 28.48 6.57
CA GLY A 64 26.75 29.78 7.10
C GLY A 64 25.74 29.66 8.24
N GLY A 65 26.23 29.77 9.46
CA GLY A 65 25.35 30.03 10.56
C GLY A 65 25.53 29.17 11.79
N GLY A 66 26.71 29.26 12.42
CA GLY A 66 26.80 29.00 13.84
C GLY A 66 25.82 29.89 14.57
N ARG A 67 24.87 29.26 15.30
CA ARG A 67 23.95 29.79 16.31
C ARG A 67 22.43 29.75 16.03
N ASN A 68 21.95 29.45 14.81
CA ASN A 68 20.49 29.36 14.57
C ASN A 68 20.10 28.25 13.61
N MET A 69 20.67 27.03 13.71
CA MET A 69 20.03 25.87 13.12
C MET A 69 18.79 25.52 13.95
N ASN A 70 17.62 25.67 13.36
CA ASN A 70 16.39 25.20 13.95
C ASN A 70 16.40 23.67 14.04
N MET A 71 15.84 23.14 15.12
CA MET A 71 15.72 21.70 15.37
C MET A 71 15.09 20.96 14.18
N ASP A 72 14.13 21.58 13.51
CA ASP A 72 13.46 21.05 12.32
C ASP A 72 14.41 20.85 11.13
N ASP A 73 15.41 21.72 10.97
CA ASP A 73 16.40 21.59 9.89
C ASP A 73 17.34 20.42 10.15
N ILE A 74 17.70 20.18 11.41
CA ILE A 74 18.50 19.01 11.82
C ILE A 74 17.69 17.73 11.64
N PHE A 75 16.42 17.72 12.02
CA PHE A 75 15.52 16.58 11.84
C PHE A 75 15.25 16.25 10.37
N SER A 76 15.09 17.24 9.52
CA SER A 76 14.88 17.03 8.09
C SER A 76 16.11 16.48 7.38
N GLN A 77 17.30 16.87 7.82
CA GLN A 77 18.57 16.45 7.23
C GLN A 77 19.03 15.07 7.73
N PHE A 78 18.65 14.68 8.95
CA PHE A 78 19.04 13.42 9.58
C PHE A 78 17.88 12.45 9.84
N GLY A 79 16.66 12.79 9.44
CA GLY A 79 15.45 11.98 9.62
C GLY A 79 15.58 10.54 9.11
N ASP A 80 16.30 10.34 8.01
CA ASP A 80 16.57 9.01 7.43
C ASP A 80 17.50 8.13 8.28
N ILE A 81 18.23 8.70 9.23
CA ILE A 81 19.13 7.96 10.13
C ILE A 81 18.38 7.49 11.38
N PHE A 82 17.32 8.23 11.78
CA PHE A 82 16.49 7.96 12.96
C PHE A 82 15.21 7.20 12.67
N GLY A 83 14.66 7.33 11.45
CA GLY A 83 13.48 6.59 11.00
C GLY A 83 13.81 5.13 10.78
N GLY A 84 13.54 4.32 11.78
CA GLY A 84 13.87 2.93 11.96
C GLY A 84 13.77 1.99 10.79
N GLY A 85 14.79 1.19 10.65
CA GLY A 85 14.73 -0.21 10.26
C GLY A 85 14.37 -0.54 8.82
N GLY A 86 15.36 -0.76 7.97
CA GLY A 86 15.16 -1.55 6.76
C GLY A 86 15.69 -0.95 5.47
N GLY A 87 16.94 -1.27 5.16
CA GLY A 87 17.34 -1.51 3.76
C GLY A 87 17.52 -0.35 2.79
N GLY A 88 18.75 0.12 2.64
CA GLY A 88 19.25 0.48 1.32
C GLY A 88 18.94 1.87 0.78
N GLY A 89 19.89 2.79 0.84
CA GLY A 89 19.82 3.93 -0.04
C GLY A 89 20.53 5.19 0.41
N PHE A 90 21.73 5.08 0.98
CA PHE A 90 22.62 6.24 1.09
C PHE A 90 23.31 6.49 -0.27
N GLY A 91 22.56 7.09 -1.18
CA GLY A 91 23.05 7.44 -2.51
C GLY A 91 22.38 8.70 -3.02
N GLY A 92 22.71 9.88 -2.45
CA GLY A 92 22.07 11.08 -2.97
C GLY A 92 22.70 12.42 -2.62
N PHE A 93 23.87 12.47 -2.02
CA PHE A 93 24.54 13.74 -1.78
C PHE A 93 25.98 13.74 -2.32
N GLY A 94 26.08 13.60 -3.62
CA GLY A 94 27.35 13.69 -4.33
C GLY A 94 27.08 13.86 -5.82
N GLY A 95 26.68 15.04 -6.24
CA GLY A 95 26.37 15.28 -7.64
C GLY A 95 26.48 16.74 -8.03
N PHE A 96 27.66 17.29 -7.87
CA PHE A 96 28.04 18.44 -8.67
C PHE A 96 28.09 18.02 -10.15
N GLY A 97 27.24 18.62 -10.99
CA GLY A 97 27.51 18.81 -12.40
C GLY A 97 27.30 17.61 -13.31
N GLY A 98 26.18 16.93 -13.25
CA GLY A 98 25.64 16.24 -14.41
C GLY A 98 24.21 16.72 -14.61
N GLN A 99 23.97 17.43 -15.69
CA GLN A 99 22.64 17.80 -16.14
C GLN A 99 21.89 16.49 -16.43
N ARG A 100 21.25 15.89 -15.40
CA ARG A 100 20.40 14.71 -15.57
C ARG A 100 19.32 15.15 -16.53
N GLN A 101 19.43 14.76 -17.78
CA GLN A 101 18.37 14.91 -18.75
C GLN A 101 17.11 14.37 -18.08
N ARG A 102 16.14 15.24 -17.86
CA ARG A 102 14.82 14.82 -17.35
C ARG A 102 14.23 13.83 -18.34
N VAL A 103 14.24 12.57 -17.97
CA VAL A 103 13.60 11.54 -18.76
C VAL A 103 12.08 11.82 -18.75
N VAL A 104 11.54 12.16 -19.91
CA VAL A 104 10.11 12.38 -20.06
C VAL A 104 9.41 11.05 -19.88
N LYS A 105 8.44 11.00 -18.97
CA LYS A 105 7.66 9.79 -18.68
C LYS A 105 6.30 9.88 -19.38
N GLY A 106 5.88 8.79 -20.00
CA GLY A 106 4.54 8.63 -20.57
C GLY A 106 3.46 8.63 -19.47
N SER A 107 2.23 8.91 -19.84
CA SER A 107 1.12 8.90 -18.90
C SER A 107 0.77 7.48 -18.44
N ASN A 108 0.37 7.36 -17.18
CA ASN A 108 -0.09 6.09 -16.65
C ASN A 108 -1.48 5.74 -17.18
N LEU A 109 -1.73 4.46 -17.37
CA LEU A 109 -3.06 3.91 -17.63
C LEU A 109 -3.66 3.38 -16.33
N ARG A 110 -4.98 3.49 -16.19
CA ARG A 110 -5.71 2.95 -15.05
C ARG A 110 -6.79 2.01 -15.55
N ILE A 111 -6.84 0.82 -14.97
CA ILE A 111 -7.88 -0.17 -15.22
C ILE A 111 -8.43 -0.68 -13.88
N ARG A 112 -9.64 -1.21 -13.91
CA ARG A 112 -10.24 -1.91 -12.77
C ARG A 112 -10.39 -3.39 -13.14
N VAL A 113 -9.97 -4.26 -12.23
CA VAL A 113 -10.09 -5.71 -12.39
C VAL A 113 -10.93 -6.23 -11.23
N LYS A 114 -12.02 -6.92 -11.57
CA LYS A 114 -12.87 -7.59 -10.61
C LYS A 114 -12.33 -8.99 -10.32
N LEU A 115 -12.37 -9.37 -9.05
CA LEU A 115 -11.88 -10.65 -8.55
C LEU A 115 -12.94 -11.32 -7.71
N THR A 116 -13.10 -12.62 -7.88
CA THR A 116 -13.92 -13.45 -6.98
C THR A 116 -13.15 -13.76 -5.69
N LEU A 117 -13.84 -14.18 -4.64
CA LEU A 117 -13.21 -14.56 -3.37
C LEU A 117 -12.22 -15.72 -3.52
N GLU A 118 -12.49 -16.67 -4.43
CA GLU A 118 -11.61 -17.80 -4.74
C GLU A 118 -10.31 -17.31 -5.40
N GLU A 119 -10.41 -16.35 -6.33
CA GLU A 119 -9.25 -15.74 -6.99
C GLU A 119 -8.42 -14.95 -5.98
N ILE A 120 -9.07 -14.26 -5.04
CA ILE A 120 -8.39 -13.53 -3.96
C ILE A 120 -7.72 -14.50 -2.99
N ALA A 121 -8.38 -15.62 -2.66
CA ALA A 121 -7.84 -16.59 -1.72
C ALA A 121 -6.63 -17.37 -2.23
N ASN A 122 -6.55 -17.59 -3.56
CA ASN A 122 -5.52 -18.41 -4.19
C ASN A 122 -4.48 -17.58 -4.96
N GLY A 123 -4.79 -16.31 -5.25
CA GLY A 123 -4.06 -15.51 -6.22
C GLY A 123 -4.38 -15.96 -7.65
N VAL A 124 -4.21 -15.09 -8.60
CA VAL A 124 -4.54 -15.37 -10.00
C VAL A 124 -3.64 -14.59 -10.95
N GLU A 125 -3.41 -15.17 -12.13
CA GLU A 125 -2.81 -14.46 -13.25
C GLU A 125 -3.91 -14.13 -14.27
N LYS A 126 -4.23 -12.83 -14.39
CA LYS A 126 -5.25 -12.35 -15.36
C LYS A 126 -4.60 -11.70 -16.56
N LYS A 127 -5.07 -12.07 -17.74
CA LYS A 127 -4.73 -11.43 -19.02
C LYS A 127 -5.77 -10.36 -19.32
N VAL A 128 -5.33 -9.10 -19.40
CA VAL A 128 -6.21 -7.97 -19.64
C VAL A 128 -5.78 -7.26 -20.92
N LYS A 129 -6.74 -6.96 -21.79
CA LYS A 129 -6.52 -6.16 -22.99
C LYS A 129 -6.57 -4.67 -22.62
N VAL A 130 -5.50 -3.95 -22.95
CA VAL A 130 -5.40 -2.51 -22.70
C VAL A 130 -5.11 -1.77 -23.98
N LYS A 131 -5.81 -0.69 -24.21
CA LYS A 131 -5.51 0.23 -25.31
C LYS A 131 -4.49 1.24 -24.81
N ARG A 132 -3.30 1.25 -25.42
CA ARG A 132 -2.22 2.15 -25.05
C ARG A 132 -1.61 2.84 -26.24
N LYS A 133 -1.08 4.04 -26.03
CA LYS A 133 -0.30 4.74 -27.01
C LYS A 133 1.08 4.12 -27.11
N ARG A 134 1.47 3.70 -28.31
CA ARG A 134 2.83 3.28 -28.65
C ARG A 134 3.43 4.25 -29.65
N GLN A 135 4.74 4.40 -29.65
CA GLN A 135 5.43 5.15 -30.67
C GLN A 135 5.30 4.39 -31.98
N ALA A 136 4.88 5.09 -33.02
CA ALA A 136 4.74 4.52 -34.37
C ALA A 136 6.12 4.17 -34.94
N GLU A 137 6.22 3.05 -35.63
CA GLU A 137 7.43 2.68 -36.34
C GLU A 137 7.75 3.70 -37.45
N GLY A 138 9.01 4.12 -37.55
CA GLY A 138 9.45 5.11 -38.52
C GLY A 138 9.32 6.57 -38.08
N VAL A 139 8.92 6.85 -36.82
CA VAL A 139 9.00 8.20 -36.26
C VAL A 139 10.47 8.56 -36.04
N SER A 140 10.93 9.66 -36.56
CA SER A 140 12.25 10.22 -36.30
C SER A 140 12.14 11.54 -35.54
N TYR A 141 13.12 11.79 -34.69
CA TYR A 141 13.20 12.99 -33.88
C TYR A 141 14.44 13.80 -34.19
N LYS A 142 14.32 15.11 -34.10
CA LYS A 142 15.45 16.05 -34.20
C LYS A 142 15.54 16.86 -32.91
N THR A 143 16.70 17.37 -32.62
CA THR A 143 16.93 18.25 -31.47
C THR A 143 16.02 19.47 -31.55
N CYS A 144 15.33 19.80 -30.48
CA CYS A 144 14.45 20.96 -30.44
C CYS A 144 15.27 22.25 -30.60
N SER A 145 15.01 23.03 -31.61
CA SER A 145 15.73 24.29 -31.87
C SER A 145 15.48 25.37 -30.84
N THR A 146 14.34 25.33 -30.14
CA THR A 146 13.98 26.33 -29.13
C THR A 146 14.77 26.16 -27.81
N CYS A 147 15.06 24.93 -27.41
CA CYS A 147 15.78 24.63 -26.16
C CYS A 147 17.12 23.93 -26.41
N ASN A 148 17.53 23.74 -27.63
CA ASN A 148 18.78 23.07 -28.04
C ASN A 148 18.99 21.72 -27.31
N GLY A 149 17.90 20.95 -27.15
CA GLY A 149 17.93 19.64 -26.48
C GLY A 149 17.77 19.69 -24.98
N ALA A 150 17.82 20.85 -24.32
CA ALA A 150 17.74 20.96 -22.87
C ALA A 150 16.36 20.62 -22.28
N GLY A 151 15.30 20.60 -23.09
CA GLY A 151 13.92 20.34 -22.64
C GLY A 151 13.31 21.46 -21.82
N GLN A 152 14.07 22.48 -21.45
CA GLN A 152 13.62 23.62 -20.65
C GLN A 152 14.17 24.94 -21.19
N VAL A 153 13.46 26.01 -20.93
CA VAL A 153 13.85 27.37 -21.28
C VAL A 153 13.87 28.22 -20.02
N THR A 154 14.83 29.11 -19.95
CA THR A 154 14.95 30.03 -18.83
C THR A 154 13.98 31.18 -19.04
N ARG A 155 13.09 31.41 -18.09
CA ARG A 155 12.23 32.59 -18.02
C ARG A 155 12.76 33.56 -16.97
N ILE A 156 12.93 34.81 -17.36
CA ILE A 156 13.26 35.90 -16.45
C ILE A 156 11.94 36.60 -16.10
N THR A 157 11.55 36.56 -14.84
CA THR A 157 10.38 37.24 -14.34
C THR A 157 10.83 38.37 -13.42
N ASN A 158 10.42 39.60 -13.71
CA ASN A 158 10.64 40.73 -12.83
C ASN A 158 9.62 40.66 -11.67
N THR A 159 10.12 40.51 -10.46
CA THR A 159 9.30 40.54 -9.24
C THR A 159 9.65 41.78 -8.42
N ILE A 160 8.84 42.06 -7.39
CA ILE A 160 9.08 43.18 -6.44
C ILE A 160 10.43 43.02 -5.72
N LEU A 161 10.95 41.80 -5.64
CA LEU A 161 12.25 41.47 -5.02
C LEU A 161 13.41 41.39 -6.01
N GLY A 162 13.17 41.77 -7.29
CA GLY A 162 14.21 41.77 -8.33
C GLY A 162 13.92 40.76 -9.46
N ARG A 163 14.92 40.57 -10.32
CA ARG A 163 14.85 39.64 -11.44
C ARG A 163 15.03 38.20 -10.94
N MET A 164 13.97 37.39 -11.05
CA MET A 164 14.05 35.94 -10.80
C MET A 164 14.18 35.20 -12.12
N GLN A 165 15.15 34.31 -12.16
CA GLN A 165 15.39 33.40 -13.26
C GLN A 165 14.82 32.02 -12.93
N THR A 166 13.77 31.60 -13.64
CA THR A 166 13.10 30.31 -13.42
C THR A 166 13.22 29.43 -14.66
N ALA A 167 13.53 28.16 -14.46
CA ALA A 167 13.50 27.18 -15.55
C ALA A 167 12.05 26.66 -15.74
N ALA A 168 11.53 26.81 -16.96
CA ALA A 168 10.22 26.30 -17.34
C ALA A 168 10.37 25.24 -18.45
N PRO A 169 9.47 24.22 -18.52
CA PRO A 169 9.48 23.27 -19.62
C PRO A 169 9.37 24.00 -20.95
N CYS A 170 10.16 23.59 -21.93
CA CYS A 170 10.11 24.16 -23.28
C CYS A 170 8.74 23.89 -23.92
N THR A 171 8.01 24.92 -24.27
CA THR A 171 6.67 24.82 -24.85
C THR A 171 6.68 24.19 -26.23
N ALA A 172 7.76 24.34 -27.02
CA ALA A 172 7.90 23.79 -28.35
C ALA A 172 8.03 22.26 -28.38
N CYS A 173 8.70 21.67 -27.37
CA CYS A 173 8.90 20.22 -27.30
C CYS A 173 8.20 19.58 -26.09
N GLY A 174 7.42 20.34 -25.31
CA GLY A 174 6.76 19.84 -24.11
C GLY A 174 7.71 19.30 -23.02
N GLY A 175 8.96 19.73 -23.03
CA GLY A 175 9.99 19.25 -22.10
C GLY A 175 10.81 18.07 -22.61
N ALA A 176 10.50 17.50 -23.79
CA ALA A 176 11.19 16.33 -24.34
C ALA A 176 12.61 16.61 -24.85
N GLY A 177 12.96 17.87 -25.11
CA GLY A 177 14.24 18.27 -25.72
C GLY A 177 14.35 17.95 -27.19
N GLN A 178 13.37 17.23 -27.77
CA GLN A 178 13.32 16.78 -29.15
C GLN A 178 11.98 17.12 -29.76
N SER A 179 11.96 17.41 -31.08
CA SER A 179 10.76 17.60 -31.89
C SER A 179 10.70 16.52 -32.97
N ILE A 180 9.50 16.19 -33.40
CA ILE A 180 9.29 15.21 -34.46
C ILE A 180 9.85 15.81 -35.80
N ASP A 181 10.63 15.00 -36.50
CA ASP A 181 11.14 15.32 -37.83
C ASP A 181 10.31 14.64 -38.89
N LYS A 182 10.14 13.33 -38.82
CA LYS A 182 9.29 12.55 -39.72
C LYS A 182 8.32 11.71 -38.92
N ARG A 183 7.10 11.58 -39.42
CA ARG A 183 6.07 10.72 -38.82
C ARG A 183 5.30 9.96 -39.90
N PRO A 184 4.89 8.72 -39.66
CA PRO A 184 3.97 7.98 -40.53
C PRO A 184 2.60 8.65 -40.57
N SER A 185 1.91 8.52 -41.71
CA SER A 185 0.56 9.09 -41.92
C SER A 185 -0.51 8.50 -41.00
N ASN A 186 -0.29 7.28 -40.50
CA ASN A 186 -1.19 6.56 -39.57
C ASN A 186 -0.99 6.91 -38.08
N SER A 187 -0.06 7.83 -37.78
CA SER A 187 0.20 8.26 -36.39
C SER A 187 -0.49 9.58 -36.04
N ASP A 188 -0.72 9.81 -34.74
CA ASP A 188 -1.24 11.09 -34.26
C ASP A 188 -0.19 12.23 -34.42
N SER A 189 -0.58 13.47 -34.07
CA SER A 189 0.30 14.65 -34.18
C SER A 189 1.59 14.53 -33.34
N GLN A 190 1.62 13.62 -32.39
CA GLN A 190 2.76 13.35 -31.49
C GLN A 190 3.54 12.08 -31.87
N GLY A 191 3.19 11.44 -33.02
CA GLY A 191 3.85 10.24 -33.51
C GLY A 191 3.44 8.96 -32.79
N PHE A 192 2.27 8.93 -32.19
CA PHE A 192 1.77 7.74 -31.50
C PHE A 192 0.69 7.03 -32.30
N LEU A 193 0.60 5.72 -32.06
CA LEU A 193 -0.50 4.84 -32.45
C LEU A 193 -1.17 4.31 -31.21
N VAL A 194 -2.49 4.14 -31.26
CA VAL A 194 -3.24 3.44 -30.21
C VAL A 194 -3.32 1.98 -30.63
N GLU A 195 -2.68 1.13 -29.85
CA GLU A 195 -2.68 -0.31 -30.02
C GLU A 195 -3.32 -1.02 -28.83
N GLU A 196 -3.97 -2.16 -29.12
CA GLU A 196 -4.49 -3.06 -28.11
C GLU A 196 -3.42 -4.09 -27.77
N GLU A 197 -2.94 -4.08 -26.52
CA GLU A 197 -1.95 -5.02 -26.02
C GLU A 197 -2.58 -5.88 -24.91
N THR A 198 -2.34 -7.19 -24.95
CA THR A 198 -2.70 -8.09 -23.86
C THR A 198 -1.58 -8.11 -22.83
N VAL A 199 -1.89 -7.67 -21.61
CA VAL A 199 -0.95 -7.64 -20.49
C VAL A 199 -1.33 -8.72 -19.50
N SER A 200 -0.38 -9.59 -19.13
CA SER A 200 -0.54 -10.53 -18.05
C SER A 200 -0.20 -9.86 -16.71
N ILE A 201 -1.10 -9.98 -15.76
CA ILE A 201 -1.02 -9.35 -14.45
C ILE A 201 -1.07 -10.45 -13.39
N LYS A 202 0.03 -10.61 -12.67
CA LYS A 202 0.08 -11.48 -11.48
C LYS A 202 -0.53 -10.75 -10.30
N ILE A 203 -1.63 -11.27 -9.78
CA ILE A 203 -2.32 -10.77 -8.60
C ILE A 203 -2.03 -11.72 -7.45
N PRO A 204 -1.35 -11.26 -6.39
CA PRO A 204 -1.05 -12.10 -5.24
C PRO A 204 -2.31 -12.46 -4.47
N ALA A 205 -2.27 -13.56 -3.73
CA ALA A 205 -3.33 -13.94 -2.82
C ALA A 205 -3.46 -12.91 -1.67
N GLY A 206 -4.67 -12.73 -1.16
CA GLY A 206 -4.92 -11.82 -0.04
C GLY A 206 -5.11 -10.35 -0.39
N VAL A 207 -5.16 -9.98 -1.68
CA VAL A 207 -5.44 -8.59 -2.08
C VAL A 207 -6.75 -8.09 -1.48
N VAL A 208 -6.82 -6.79 -1.23
CA VAL A 208 -7.98 -6.13 -0.61
C VAL A 208 -8.69 -5.26 -1.65
N ASP A 209 -10.00 -5.08 -1.51
CA ASP A 209 -10.77 -4.16 -2.35
C ASP A 209 -10.18 -2.75 -2.31
N GLY A 210 -10.14 -2.08 -3.46
CA GLY A 210 -9.50 -0.76 -3.61
C GLY A 210 -7.97 -0.77 -3.71
N MET A 211 -7.31 -1.91 -3.50
CA MET A 211 -5.86 -2.01 -3.64
C MET A 211 -5.42 -1.72 -5.08
N GLN A 212 -4.26 -1.08 -5.22
CA GLN A 212 -3.71 -0.69 -6.50
C GLN A 212 -2.39 -1.43 -6.78
N LEU A 213 -2.35 -2.21 -7.85
CA LEU A 213 -1.14 -2.87 -8.34
C LEU A 213 -0.53 -2.05 -9.47
N LYS A 214 0.79 -1.96 -9.51
CA LYS A 214 1.54 -1.25 -10.53
C LYS A 214 2.30 -2.22 -11.44
N VAL A 215 2.01 -2.16 -12.74
CA VAL A 215 2.76 -2.88 -13.76
C VAL A 215 3.64 -1.88 -14.52
N THR A 216 4.93 -1.92 -14.23
CA THR A 216 5.89 -0.93 -14.75
C THR A 216 6.03 -0.99 -16.28
N GLY A 217 6.05 0.19 -16.92
CA GLY A 217 6.27 0.33 -18.35
C GLY A 217 5.10 -0.12 -19.27
N LYS A 218 3.94 -0.47 -18.68
CA LYS A 218 2.74 -0.89 -19.40
C LYS A 218 1.69 0.23 -19.57
N GLY A 219 2.06 1.48 -19.27
CA GLY A 219 1.30 2.67 -19.58
C GLY A 219 1.54 3.18 -21.01
N ASN A 220 1.17 4.42 -21.29
CA ASN A 220 1.39 5.08 -22.58
C ASN A 220 2.86 5.37 -22.80
N ALA A 221 3.29 5.32 -24.05
CA ALA A 221 4.63 5.75 -24.43
C ALA A 221 4.83 7.24 -24.17
N ALA A 222 6.07 7.63 -23.92
CA ALA A 222 6.50 9.03 -23.86
C ALA A 222 6.98 9.52 -25.22
N PRO A 223 6.92 10.83 -25.51
CA PRO A 223 7.51 11.39 -26.70
C PRO A 223 9.05 11.28 -26.68
N GLY A 224 9.64 11.13 -27.84
CA GLY A 224 11.09 11.02 -28.00
C GLY A 224 11.65 9.71 -27.41
N ASN A 225 12.80 9.81 -26.78
CA ASN A 225 13.47 8.69 -26.09
C ASN A 225 13.02 8.55 -24.63
N GLY A 226 11.80 9.00 -24.30
CA GLY A 226 11.26 8.92 -22.96
C GLY A 226 10.87 7.49 -22.54
N VAL A 227 10.58 7.31 -21.27
CA VAL A 227 10.16 6.02 -20.69
C VAL A 227 8.64 5.94 -20.66
N SER A 228 8.09 4.80 -21.05
CA SER A 228 6.64 4.54 -20.96
C SER A 228 6.15 4.72 -19.52
N GLY A 229 4.90 5.16 -19.38
CA GLY A 229 4.20 5.19 -18.09
C GLY A 229 3.94 3.79 -17.54
N ASP A 230 3.24 3.71 -16.43
CA ASP A 230 2.88 2.47 -15.77
C ASP A 230 1.39 2.16 -15.97
N LEU A 231 1.03 0.87 -15.90
CA LEU A 231 -0.35 0.44 -15.81
C LEU A 231 -0.70 0.28 -14.33
N LEU A 232 -1.69 1.06 -13.87
CA LEU A 232 -2.23 1.00 -12.53
C LEU A 232 -3.51 0.17 -12.56
N VAL A 233 -3.50 -0.93 -11.82
CA VAL A 233 -4.59 -1.89 -11.76
C VAL A 233 -5.29 -1.75 -10.42
N ALA A 234 -6.50 -1.18 -10.42
CA ALA A 234 -7.34 -1.11 -9.23
C ALA A 234 -8.09 -2.44 -9.09
N ILE A 235 -7.92 -3.09 -7.96
CA ILE A 235 -8.64 -4.32 -7.61
C ILE A 235 -10.03 -3.95 -7.11
N SER A 236 -11.03 -4.72 -7.53
CA SER A 236 -12.39 -4.66 -7.01
C SER A 236 -12.87 -6.06 -6.68
N GLU A 237 -13.36 -6.26 -5.47
CA GLU A 237 -13.91 -7.54 -5.04
C GLU A 237 -15.34 -7.71 -5.61
N GLU A 238 -15.66 -8.89 -6.14
CA GLU A 238 -17.03 -9.25 -6.53
C GLU A 238 -17.79 -9.77 -5.32
N THR A 239 -19.04 -9.35 -5.19
CA THR A 239 -19.93 -9.85 -4.14
C THR A 239 -20.16 -11.36 -4.34
N HIS A 240 -19.81 -12.16 -3.34
CA HIS A 240 -20.07 -13.59 -3.34
C HIS A 240 -21.50 -13.89 -2.87
N PRO A 241 -22.20 -14.88 -3.45
CA PRO A 241 -23.59 -15.14 -3.12
C PRO A 241 -23.83 -15.62 -1.68
N THR A 242 -22.87 -16.29 -1.07
CA THR A 242 -23.02 -16.92 0.25
C THR A 242 -21.94 -16.56 1.27
N LEU A 243 -20.79 -16.09 0.81
CA LEU A 243 -19.68 -15.71 1.68
C LEU A 243 -19.58 -14.20 1.78
N GLN A 244 -19.37 -13.70 3.00
CA GLN A 244 -19.07 -12.30 3.26
C GLN A 244 -17.67 -12.17 3.86
N ARG A 245 -16.88 -11.23 3.38
CA ARG A 245 -15.53 -11.01 3.84
C ARG A 245 -15.50 -9.93 4.91
N GLU A 246 -14.81 -10.21 6.01
CA GLU A 246 -14.44 -9.24 7.04
C GLU A 246 -12.93 -9.34 7.34
N GLY A 247 -12.17 -8.42 6.76
CA GLY A 247 -10.70 -8.50 6.81
C GLY A 247 -10.15 -9.76 6.14
N ASP A 248 -9.48 -10.61 6.91
CA ASP A 248 -8.99 -11.91 6.43
C ASP A 248 -9.98 -13.05 6.70
N ASN A 249 -11.03 -12.81 7.52
CA ASN A 249 -12.03 -13.80 7.83
C ASN A 249 -13.16 -13.78 6.80
N LEU A 250 -13.84 -14.95 6.71
CA LEU A 250 -15.04 -15.13 5.91
C LEU A 250 -16.21 -15.51 6.83
N HIS A 251 -17.39 -15.04 6.52
CA HIS A 251 -18.63 -15.35 7.19
C HIS A 251 -19.53 -16.12 6.24
N TYR A 252 -20.17 -17.15 6.75
CA TYR A 252 -21.13 -18.00 6.02
C TYR A 252 -22.36 -18.25 6.87
N ASP A 253 -23.55 -17.95 6.34
CA ASP A 253 -24.81 -18.25 6.99
C ASP A 253 -25.28 -19.64 6.59
N LEU A 254 -25.20 -20.60 7.50
CA LEU A 254 -25.67 -21.97 7.31
C LEU A 254 -27.07 -22.13 7.91
N TYR A 255 -28.03 -22.41 7.04
CA TYR A 255 -29.38 -22.76 7.47
C TYR A 255 -29.51 -24.27 7.67
N VAL A 256 -29.81 -24.68 8.90
CA VAL A 256 -29.93 -26.06 9.31
C VAL A 256 -31.42 -26.35 9.58
N SER A 257 -31.94 -27.49 9.09
CA SER A 257 -33.30 -27.85 9.38
C SER A 257 -33.54 -28.14 10.87
N LEU A 258 -34.74 -27.93 11.38
CA LEU A 258 -35.04 -28.22 12.77
C LEU A 258 -34.74 -29.68 13.17
N PRO A 259 -35.08 -30.73 12.37
CA PRO A 259 -34.67 -32.09 12.66
C PRO A 259 -33.18 -32.31 12.73
N ASP A 260 -32.40 -31.71 11.80
CA ASP A 260 -30.96 -31.83 11.79
C ASP A 260 -30.31 -31.11 12.99
N ALA A 261 -30.89 -29.99 13.43
CA ALA A 261 -30.42 -29.27 14.59
C ALA A 261 -30.66 -30.07 15.89
N ILE A 262 -31.78 -30.81 15.98
CA ILE A 262 -32.11 -31.63 17.16
C ILE A 262 -31.29 -32.92 17.17
N LEU A 263 -31.23 -33.64 16.06
CA LEU A 263 -30.61 -34.96 15.98
C LEU A 263 -29.10 -34.93 15.72
N GLY A 264 -28.60 -33.79 15.22
CA GLY A 264 -27.24 -33.65 14.69
C GLY A 264 -27.17 -34.15 13.25
N SER A 265 -26.28 -33.59 12.48
CA SER A 265 -26.08 -33.96 11.08
C SER A 265 -24.67 -33.68 10.61
N SER A 266 -24.38 -34.06 9.36
CA SER A 266 -23.11 -33.74 8.72
C SER A 266 -23.42 -33.07 7.38
N ILE A 267 -23.05 -31.78 7.29
CA ILE A 267 -23.36 -30.93 6.13
C ILE A 267 -22.07 -30.60 5.39
N GLU A 268 -22.09 -30.69 4.09
CA GLU A 268 -20.99 -30.26 3.25
C GLU A 268 -21.24 -28.82 2.78
N ILE A 269 -20.24 -27.95 2.99
CA ILE A 269 -20.29 -26.54 2.59
C ILE A 269 -19.15 -26.22 1.62
N ASP A 270 -19.42 -25.33 0.68
CA ASP A 270 -18.42 -24.79 -0.23
C ASP A 270 -17.63 -23.68 0.47
N THR A 271 -16.31 -23.71 0.29
CA THR A 271 -15.37 -22.70 0.80
C THR A 271 -14.47 -22.23 -0.33
N VAL A 272 -13.78 -21.11 -0.16
CA VAL A 272 -12.80 -20.58 -1.14
C VAL A 272 -11.63 -21.54 -1.44
N THR A 273 -11.46 -22.59 -0.63
CA THR A 273 -10.41 -23.61 -0.81
C THR A 273 -10.97 -25.00 -1.17
N GLY A 274 -12.23 -25.09 -1.54
CA GLY A 274 -12.91 -26.35 -1.84
C GLY A 274 -13.97 -26.70 -0.81
N LYS A 275 -14.46 -27.94 -0.82
CA LYS A 275 -15.54 -28.40 0.05
C LYS A 275 -15.05 -28.85 1.41
N VAL A 276 -15.81 -28.57 2.44
CA VAL A 276 -15.53 -28.98 3.82
C VAL A 276 -16.78 -29.61 4.42
N ARG A 277 -16.63 -30.79 5.03
CA ARG A 277 -17.69 -31.45 5.77
C ARG A 277 -17.71 -30.94 7.21
N LEU A 278 -18.82 -30.36 7.61
CA LEU A 278 -19.08 -29.78 8.91
C LEU A 278 -19.99 -30.72 9.71
N LYS A 279 -19.55 -31.12 10.89
CA LYS A 279 -20.37 -31.89 11.83
C LYS A 279 -21.20 -30.93 12.67
N ILE A 280 -22.50 -31.05 12.61
CA ILE A 280 -23.48 -30.37 13.47
C ILE A 280 -23.81 -31.29 14.63
N GLU A 281 -23.52 -30.82 15.85
CA GLU A 281 -23.83 -31.56 17.07
C GLU A 281 -25.35 -31.56 17.34
N ALA A 282 -25.87 -32.64 17.94
CA ALA A 282 -27.26 -32.70 18.37
C ALA A 282 -27.55 -31.59 19.40
N GLY A 283 -28.72 -30.96 19.26
CA GLY A 283 -29.13 -29.87 20.15
C GLY A 283 -28.46 -28.53 19.86
N VAL A 284 -27.87 -28.34 18.66
CA VAL A 284 -27.25 -27.08 18.29
C VAL A 284 -28.25 -25.94 18.35
N GLN A 285 -27.88 -24.83 18.98
CA GLN A 285 -28.73 -23.64 19.07
C GLN A 285 -28.49 -22.70 17.90
N SER A 286 -29.55 -21.98 17.50
CA SER A 286 -29.46 -20.92 16.50
C SER A 286 -28.59 -19.79 17.05
N GLY A 287 -27.73 -19.20 16.18
CA GLY A 287 -26.75 -18.17 16.55
C GLY A 287 -25.39 -18.72 17.01
N LYS A 288 -25.23 -20.06 17.14
CA LYS A 288 -23.92 -20.67 17.39
C LYS A 288 -23.00 -20.43 16.19
N ILE A 289 -21.75 -19.99 16.45
CA ILE A 289 -20.74 -19.76 15.43
C ILE A 289 -19.71 -20.89 15.49
N LEU A 290 -19.54 -21.58 14.37
CA LEU A 290 -18.52 -22.60 14.19
C LEU A 290 -17.32 -22.02 13.45
N ARG A 291 -16.14 -22.09 14.05
CA ARG A 291 -14.91 -21.53 13.50
C ARG A 291 -14.08 -22.61 12.79
N LEU A 292 -13.93 -22.47 11.49
CA LEU A 292 -13.07 -23.30 10.66
C LEU A 292 -11.73 -22.60 10.45
N ARG A 293 -10.74 -23.01 11.21
CA ARG A 293 -9.41 -22.37 11.23
C ARG A 293 -8.70 -22.48 9.87
N GLY A 294 -8.09 -21.38 9.43
CA GLY A 294 -7.33 -21.32 8.20
C GLY A 294 -8.15 -21.49 6.91
N LYS A 295 -9.48 -21.33 6.96
CA LYS A 295 -10.39 -21.41 5.81
C LYS A 295 -10.85 -20.05 5.29
N GLY A 296 -10.27 -18.96 5.79
CA GLY A 296 -10.47 -17.59 5.31
C GLY A 296 -9.50 -17.19 4.19
N ILE A 297 -9.26 -15.91 4.06
CA ILE A 297 -8.35 -15.30 3.08
C ILE A 297 -6.93 -15.23 3.65
N PRO A 298 -5.88 -15.48 2.85
CA PRO A 298 -4.51 -15.28 3.31
C PRO A 298 -4.20 -13.81 3.50
N ASN A 299 -3.36 -13.49 4.48
CA ASN A 299 -2.89 -12.13 4.68
C ASN A 299 -1.84 -11.77 3.65
N ILE A 300 -2.00 -10.65 2.95
CA ILE A 300 -1.10 -10.22 1.88
C ILE A 300 0.32 -9.86 2.38
N ASN A 301 0.43 -9.41 3.63
CA ASN A 301 1.70 -8.98 4.24
C ASN A 301 2.30 -10.02 5.19
N GLY A 302 1.68 -11.20 5.33
CA GLY A 302 2.09 -12.20 6.30
C GLY A 302 1.87 -13.63 5.83
N TYR A 303 2.24 -14.58 6.69
CA TYR A 303 2.04 -16.02 6.43
C TYR A 303 0.74 -16.56 7.05
N SER A 304 -0.02 -15.71 7.74
CA SER A 304 -1.27 -16.10 8.38
C SER A 304 -2.41 -16.19 7.36
N ARG A 305 -3.41 -16.98 7.69
CA ARG A 305 -4.66 -17.08 6.97
C ARG A 305 -5.81 -16.87 7.95
N GLY A 306 -6.82 -16.13 7.54
CA GLY A 306 -8.03 -15.96 8.31
C GLY A 306 -8.86 -17.24 8.43
N ASP A 307 -9.95 -17.17 9.12
CA ASP A 307 -10.84 -18.28 9.41
C ASP A 307 -12.18 -18.10 8.69
N LEU A 308 -12.89 -19.22 8.50
CA LEU A 308 -14.29 -19.19 8.09
C LEU A 308 -15.18 -19.34 9.33
N LEU A 309 -16.02 -18.35 9.57
CA LEU A 309 -16.99 -18.30 10.65
C LEU A 309 -18.36 -18.70 10.09
N VAL A 310 -18.82 -19.88 10.49
CA VAL A 310 -20.11 -20.44 10.04
C VAL A 310 -21.16 -20.13 11.09
N HIS A 311 -22.11 -19.28 10.74
CA HIS A 311 -23.24 -18.90 11.57
C HIS A 311 -24.36 -19.90 11.39
N ILE A 312 -24.70 -20.63 12.45
CA ILE A 312 -25.79 -21.61 12.43
C ILE A 312 -27.11 -20.88 12.62
N ASN A 313 -27.99 -21.02 11.62
CA ASN A 313 -29.33 -20.50 11.64
C ASN A 313 -30.31 -21.69 11.57
N VAL A 314 -31.04 -21.98 12.65
CA VAL A 314 -32.01 -23.04 12.66
C VAL A 314 -33.25 -22.58 11.93
N TRP A 315 -33.61 -23.32 10.85
CA TRP A 315 -34.77 -23.03 10.03
C TRP A 315 -36.02 -23.74 10.58
N THR A 316 -37.00 -22.95 11.01
CA THR A 316 -38.31 -23.46 11.41
C THR A 316 -39.27 -23.45 10.22
N PRO A 317 -40.00 -24.56 9.95
CA PRO A 317 -40.94 -24.65 8.83
C PRO A 317 -42.09 -23.64 9.02
N LYS A 318 -42.45 -22.95 7.94
CA LYS A 318 -43.59 -22.00 7.94
C LYS A 318 -44.92 -22.65 7.89
N THR A 319 -45.00 -23.87 7.37
CA THR A 319 -46.23 -24.67 7.22
C THR A 319 -46.00 -26.09 7.71
N LEU A 320 -46.97 -26.68 8.37
CA LEU A 320 -46.94 -28.04 8.90
C LEU A 320 -48.15 -28.84 8.40
N SER A 321 -47.97 -30.13 8.19
CA SER A 321 -49.10 -31.06 7.98
C SER A 321 -49.88 -31.21 9.27
N LYS A 322 -51.13 -31.78 9.17
CA LYS A 322 -51.96 -32.06 10.34
C LYS A 322 -51.26 -32.96 11.36
N GLU A 323 -50.54 -33.97 10.87
CA GLU A 323 -49.81 -34.92 11.70
C GLU A 323 -48.62 -34.25 12.41
N GLN A 324 -47.83 -33.44 11.67
CA GLN A 324 -46.72 -32.70 12.25
C GLN A 324 -47.22 -31.70 13.30
N LYS A 325 -48.32 -31.01 13.03
CA LYS A 325 -48.91 -30.07 14.00
C LYS A 325 -49.34 -30.81 15.28
N SER A 326 -50.05 -31.95 15.16
CA SER A 326 -50.44 -32.77 16.30
C SER A 326 -49.21 -33.27 17.10
N PHE A 327 -48.12 -33.64 16.40
CA PHE A 327 -46.87 -34.04 17.04
C PHE A 327 -46.29 -32.88 17.85
N PHE A 328 -46.11 -31.70 17.27
CA PHE A 328 -45.55 -30.55 17.99
C PHE A 328 -46.45 -30.03 19.10
N GLU A 329 -47.78 -30.17 18.99
CA GLU A 329 -48.71 -29.85 20.08
C GLU A 329 -48.52 -30.77 21.30
N LYS A 330 -48.20 -32.05 21.10
CA LYS A 330 -47.84 -32.97 22.20
C LYS A 330 -46.48 -32.59 22.81
N MET A 331 -45.48 -32.19 21.99
CA MET A 331 -44.15 -31.81 22.48
C MET A 331 -44.19 -30.52 23.29
N LYS A 332 -45.18 -29.68 23.16
CA LYS A 332 -45.35 -28.43 23.88
C LYS A 332 -45.37 -28.58 25.42
N THR A 333 -45.85 -29.73 25.88
CA THR A 333 -45.97 -30.09 27.30
C THR A 333 -44.85 -31.02 27.78
N ASP A 334 -43.95 -31.40 26.87
CA ASP A 334 -42.84 -32.28 27.17
C ASP A 334 -41.68 -31.51 27.84
N GLU A 335 -41.17 -32.07 28.91
CA GLU A 335 -40.09 -31.44 29.70
C GLU A 335 -38.82 -31.23 28.91
N HIS A 336 -38.52 -32.11 27.94
CA HIS A 336 -37.32 -32.00 27.10
C HIS A 336 -37.39 -30.86 26.06
N PHE A 337 -38.61 -30.38 25.74
CA PHE A 337 -38.84 -29.26 24.85
C PHE A 337 -38.99 -27.92 25.60
N SER A 338 -38.92 -27.93 26.94
CA SER A 338 -38.93 -26.70 27.73
C SER A 338 -37.56 -26.00 27.66
N PRO A 339 -37.48 -24.70 27.37
CA PRO A 339 -36.21 -23.97 27.30
C PRO A 339 -35.49 -24.00 28.65
N LYS A 340 -34.25 -24.50 28.65
CA LYS A 340 -33.33 -24.50 29.82
C LYS A 340 -31.99 -23.91 29.37
N PRO A 341 -31.90 -22.57 29.13
CA PRO A 341 -30.67 -21.96 28.63
C PRO A 341 -29.55 -22.05 29.65
N GLU A 342 -28.39 -22.56 29.22
CA GLU A 342 -27.16 -22.57 29.98
C GLU A 342 -26.40 -21.24 29.86
N SER A 343 -25.36 -21.03 30.64
CA SER A 343 -24.52 -19.82 30.58
C SER A 343 -23.85 -19.63 29.23
N SER A 344 -23.59 -20.71 28.49
CA SER A 344 -23.06 -20.70 27.13
C SER A 344 -24.06 -20.16 26.09
N ASP A 345 -25.34 -20.30 26.36
CA ASP A 345 -26.44 -19.94 25.44
C ASP A 345 -26.90 -18.48 25.62
N LYS A 346 -26.41 -17.81 26.68
CA LYS A 346 -26.75 -16.41 26.95
C LYS A 346 -26.29 -15.50 25.81
N SER A 347 -27.12 -14.52 25.51
CA SER A 347 -26.80 -13.51 24.47
C SER A 347 -25.55 -12.71 24.85
N PHE A 348 -24.89 -12.10 23.86
CA PHE A 348 -23.72 -11.23 24.10
C PHE A 348 -24.05 -10.13 25.14
N PHE A 349 -25.21 -9.53 25.07
CA PHE A 349 -25.64 -8.49 26.00
C PHE A 349 -25.79 -8.98 27.44
N GLU A 350 -26.27 -10.21 27.64
CA GLU A 350 -26.34 -10.80 28.98
C GLU A 350 -24.96 -11.15 29.52
N LYS A 351 -24.06 -11.66 28.66
CA LYS A 351 -22.65 -11.90 29.05
C LYS A 351 -21.93 -10.61 29.45
N VAL A 352 -22.18 -9.54 28.71
CA VAL A 352 -21.61 -8.20 29.03
C VAL A 352 -22.21 -7.69 30.36
N LYS A 353 -23.53 -7.82 30.56
CA LYS A 353 -24.17 -7.41 31.82
C LYS A 353 -23.61 -8.16 33.01
N ASP A 354 -23.42 -9.50 32.89
CA ASP A 354 -22.84 -10.33 33.97
C ASP A 354 -21.37 -10.00 34.26
N MET A 355 -20.63 -9.39 33.32
CA MET A 355 -19.25 -8.93 33.52
C MET A 355 -19.16 -7.59 34.24
N PHE A 356 -20.24 -6.80 34.27
CA PHE A 356 -20.31 -5.48 34.90
C PHE A 356 -21.23 -5.47 36.13
N SER A 357 -21.79 -6.61 36.54
CA SER A 357 -22.55 -6.82 37.77
C SER A 357 -21.71 -7.54 38.84
#